data_e9e74a51d73104ff34dd0dabba1bda5f
#
_entry.id   e9e74a51d73104ff34dd0dabba1bda5f
#
_cell.length_a   1.000
_cell.length_b   1.000
_cell.length_c   1.000
_cell.angle_alpha   90.00
_cell.angle_beta   90.00
_cell.angle_gamma   90.00
#
_symmetry.space_group_name_H-M   'P 1'
#
loop_
_entity.id
_entity.type
_entity.pdbx_description
1 polymer ?
#
loop_
_entity_poly.entity_id
_entity_poly.type
_entity_poly.pdbx_seq_one_letter_code
_entity_poly.pdbx_strand_id
1 'polypeptide(L)'
;LRTLKVGFWTDLIGAIAMKLDIYPQTIWQNLSHQLQLFIHRKDLSKLLPLYDCKWNPHLFGQRYQLHFAPLRTKKLKILEIGIGGVEVGVSGGYADDPYSGGESLRMWKNYFPNSMIYGIDIIDKTALESDRIKIFQGSQDDEVFLKKVVEQTGKLDIIIDDGSHHNDHVIKTFKVLFPELNDGGIYIIEDTHTSYIPSYENWSKFSDDNQPPEWSQYGGSLDLYDPKTMMNFFKRLVDCLSHQEFFNPGYLPNYFDKHILGIHFYRNQIFIYKGNNTEPGNVMENNTLRPEFLEEIGIDAIDKLGLSFPIIDDPTK
;
A
#
# COMPACT_ATOMS: atom_id res chain seq x y z
N LEU A 1 -11.27 -46.60 -19.05
CA LEU A 1 -12.36 -46.05 -18.18
C LEU A 1 -12.15 -44.55 -17.82
N ARG A 2 -10.92 -44.00 -17.81
CA ARG A 2 -10.69 -42.56 -17.57
C ARG A 2 -10.91 -41.70 -18.81
N THR A 3 -10.65 -42.17 -19.99
CA THR A 3 -10.83 -41.47 -21.28
C THR A 3 -12.32 -41.36 -21.70
N LEU A 4 -13.14 -42.30 -21.32
CA LEU A 4 -14.59 -42.26 -21.61
C LEU A 4 -15.36 -41.21 -20.81
N LYS A 5 -14.91 -40.87 -19.58
CA LYS A 5 -15.58 -39.86 -18.75
C LYS A 5 -15.33 -38.42 -19.23
N VAL A 6 -14.18 -38.14 -19.82
CA VAL A 6 -13.86 -36.78 -20.30
C VAL A 6 -14.71 -36.45 -21.53
N GLY A 7 -14.89 -37.41 -22.47
CA GLY A 7 -15.73 -37.22 -23.65
C GLY A 7 -17.19 -36.89 -23.31
N PHE A 8 -17.79 -37.62 -22.34
CA PHE A 8 -19.18 -37.41 -21.93
C PHE A 8 -19.43 -35.99 -21.38
N TRP A 9 -18.50 -35.43 -20.59
CA TRP A 9 -18.64 -34.07 -20.06
C TRP A 9 -18.42 -33.01 -21.12
N THR A 10 -17.53 -33.21 -22.09
CA THR A 10 -17.35 -32.31 -23.24
C THR A 10 -18.58 -32.23 -24.12
N ASP A 11 -19.22 -33.37 -24.38
CA ASP A 11 -20.43 -33.41 -25.19
C ASP A 11 -21.67 -32.83 -24.48
N LEU A 12 -21.78 -33.03 -23.16
CA LEU A 12 -22.85 -32.46 -22.35
C LEU A 12 -22.74 -30.94 -22.23
N ILE A 13 -21.52 -30.40 -21.98
CA ILE A 13 -21.26 -28.96 -21.92
C ILE A 13 -21.48 -28.32 -23.30
N GLY A 14 -21.07 -28.97 -24.37
CA GLY A 14 -21.31 -28.52 -25.74
C GLY A 14 -22.80 -28.44 -26.07
N ALA A 15 -23.59 -29.44 -25.66
CA ALA A 15 -25.04 -29.47 -25.87
C ALA A 15 -25.80 -28.40 -25.06
N ILE A 16 -25.35 -28.13 -23.84
CA ILE A 16 -25.90 -27.03 -22.99
C ILE A 16 -25.55 -25.66 -23.59
N ALA A 17 -24.33 -25.48 -24.05
CA ALA A 17 -23.87 -24.25 -24.66
C ALA A 17 -24.62 -23.87 -25.95
N MET A 18 -24.89 -24.86 -26.80
CA MET A 18 -25.73 -24.68 -28.01
C MET A 18 -27.19 -24.32 -27.70
N LYS A 19 -27.75 -24.82 -26.59
CA LYS A 19 -29.10 -24.44 -26.14
C LYS A 19 -29.22 -23.02 -25.57
N LEU A 20 -28.10 -22.45 -25.11
CA LEU A 20 -28.07 -21.16 -24.48
C LEU A 20 -27.47 -20.03 -25.37
N ASP A 21 -27.22 -20.35 -26.65
CA ASP A 21 -26.57 -19.45 -27.62
C ASP A 21 -25.20 -18.92 -27.15
N ILE A 22 -24.52 -19.67 -26.26
CA ILE A 22 -23.22 -19.34 -25.70
C ILE A 22 -22.15 -20.07 -26.51
N TYR A 23 -21.18 -19.33 -27.07
CA TYR A 23 -20.07 -19.91 -27.79
C TYR A 23 -19.28 -20.91 -26.92
N PRO A 24 -19.12 -22.19 -27.30
CA PRO A 24 -18.40 -23.19 -26.52
C PRO A 24 -16.97 -22.73 -26.10
N GLN A 25 -16.28 -21.99 -26.95
CA GLN A 25 -14.97 -21.45 -26.67
C GLN A 25 -14.95 -20.53 -25.44
N THR A 26 -15.98 -19.70 -25.25
CA THR A 26 -16.10 -18.78 -24.10
C THR A 26 -16.28 -19.55 -22.79
N ILE A 27 -17.04 -20.67 -22.83
CA ILE A 27 -17.22 -21.53 -21.65
C ILE A 27 -15.90 -22.18 -21.24
N TRP A 28 -15.15 -22.71 -22.21
CA TRP A 28 -13.87 -23.36 -21.94
C TRP A 28 -12.82 -22.35 -21.46
N GLN A 29 -12.79 -21.14 -22.02
CA GLN A 29 -11.94 -20.07 -21.55
C GLN A 29 -12.26 -19.68 -20.09
N ASN A 30 -13.55 -19.51 -19.76
CA ASN A 30 -13.98 -19.21 -18.40
C ASN A 30 -13.65 -20.33 -17.41
N LEU A 31 -13.90 -21.59 -17.77
CA LEU A 31 -13.56 -22.74 -16.93
C LEU A 31 -12.06 -22.87 -16.71
N SER A 32 -11.27 -22.67 -17.76
CA SER A 32 -9.82 -22.66 -17.68
C SER A 32 -9.33 -21.55 -16.74
N HIS A 33 -9.86 -20.34 -16.88
CA HIS A 33 -9.53 -19.21 -16.02
C HIS A 33 -9.88 -19.50 -14.55
N GLN A 34 -11.09 -19.99 -14.27
CA GLN A 34 -11.50 -20.36 -12.90
C GLN A 34 -10.61 -21.46 -12.31
N LEU A 35 -10.20 -22.43 -13.13
CA LEU A 35 -9.26 -23.46 -12.71
C LEU A 35 -7.87 -22.87 -12.37
N GLN A 36 -7.36 -21.95 -13.17
CA GLN A 36 -6.11 -21.25 -12.91
C GLN A 36 -6.19 -20.44 -11.61
N LEU A 37 -7.27 -19.71 -11.38
CA LEU A 37 -7.50 -18.99 -10.13
C LEU A 37 -7.49 -19.93 -8.92
N PHE A 38 -8.12 -21.09 -9.02
CA PHE A 38 -8.12 -22.09 -7.95
C PHE A 38 -6.74 -22.69 -7.71
N ILE A 39 -6.00 -23.06 -8.75
CA ILE A 39 -4.65 -23.64 -8.66
C ILE A 39 -3.70 -22.63 -8.01
N HIS A 40 -3.76 -21.37 -8.44
CA HIS A 40 -2.82 -20.34 -8.02
C HIS A 40 -3.28 -19.49 -6.83
N ARG A 41 -4.42 -19.81 -6.20
CA ARG A 41 -5.00 -19.01 -5.09
C ARG A 41 -4.12 -18.77 -3.87
N LYS A 42 -2.93 -19.41 -3.81
CA LYS A 42 -1.95 -19.24 -2.72
C LYS A 42 -0.68 -18.51 -3.15
N ASP A 43 -0.61 -18.08 -4.38
CA ASP A 43 0.58 -17.49 -4.98
C ASP A 43 0.23 -16.18 -5.69
N LEU A 44 0.48 -15.06 -5.03
CA LEU A 44 0.17 -13.73 -5.55
C LEU A 44 0.95 -13.41 -6.82
N SER A 45 2.16 -13.93 -6.98
CA SER A 45 2.94 -13.70 -8.21
C SER A 45 2.27 -14.29 -9.45
N LYS A 46 1.39 -15.27 -9.27
CA LYS A 46 0.62 -15.92 -10.33
C LYS A 46 -0.83 -15.45 -10.38
N LEU A 47 -1.40 -15.03 -9.25
CA LEU A 47 -2.76 -14.50 -9.21
C LEU A 47 -2.86 -13.12 -9.85
N LEU A 48 -1.90 -12.22 -9.61
CA LEU A 48 -1.96 -10.86 -10.13
C LEU A 48 -2.16 -10.80 -11.65
N PRO A 49 -1.38 -11.54 -12.46
CA PRO A 49 -1.60 -11.58 -13.91
C PRO A 49 -2.98 -12.11 -14.33
N LEU A 50 -3.56 -13.03 -13.54
CA LEU A 50 -4.88 -13.60 -13.83
C LEU A 50 -6.02 -12.61 -13.55
N TYR A 51 -5.80 -11.64 -12.68
CA TYR A 51 -6.73 -10.55 -12.40
C TYR A 51 -6.42 -9.28 -13.21
N ASP A 52 -5.35 -9.29 -13.99
CA ASP A 52 -4.88 -8.14 -14.76
C ASP A 52 -4.65 -6.89 -13.90
N CYS A 53 -4.07 -7.09 -12.73
CA CYS A 53 -3.79 -6.02 -11.77
C CYS A 53 -2.37 -6.09 -11.21
N LYS A 54 -1.76 -4.94 -10.88
CA LYS A 54 -0.48 -4.79 -10.15
C LYS A 54 0.69 -5.65 -10.67
N TRP A 55 0.74 -5.98 -11.96
CA TRP A 55 1.57 -7.06 -12.45
C TRP A 55 2.84 -6.63 -13.20
N ASN A 56 2.85 -5.52 -13.92
CA ASN A 56 3.97 -5.18 -14.78
C ASN A 56 4.15 -3.64 -14.92
N PRO A 57 5.39 -3.13 -14.94
CA PRO A 57 6.71 -3.78 -14.87
C PRO A 57 7.21 -4.03 -13.45
N HIS A 58 6.36 -3.91 -12.45
CA HIS A 58 6.73 -3.94 -11.03
C HIS A 58 6.63 -5.37 -10.47
N LEU A 59 7.62 -5.82 -9.71
CA LEU A 59 7.62 -7.13 -9.05
C LEU A 59 6.73 -7.15 -7.80
N PHE A 60 5.58 -6.47 -7.83
CA PHE A 60 4.71 -6.32 -6.66
C PHE A 60 4.22 -7.66 -6.14
N GLY A 61 3.82 -8.57 -7.02
CA GLY A 61 3.32 -9.88 -6.62
C GLY A 61 4.28 -10.71 -5.77
N GLN A 62 5.57 -10.69 -6.10
CA GLN A 62 6.58 -11.41 -5.32
C GLN A 62 6.76 -10.79 -3.94
N ARG A 63 6.75 -9.45 -3.84
CA ARG A 63 6.87 -8.74 -2.59
C ARG A 63 5.65 -8.93 -1.71
N TYR A 64 4.46 -8.79 -2.28
CA TYR A 64 3.22 -9.11 -1.58
C TYR A 64 3.19 -10.56 -1.09
N GLN A 65 3.64 -11.51 -1.91
CA GLN A 65 3.72 -12.92 -1.50
C GLN A 65 4.66 -13.09 -0.29
N LEU A 66 5.81 -12.40 -0.28
CA LEU A 66 6.76 -12.45 0.84
C LEU A 66 6.12 -11.99 2.15
N HIS A 67 5.42 -10.86 2.13
CA HIS A 67 4.85 -10.23 3.32
C HIS A 67 3.51 -10.83 3.74
N PHE A 68 2.69 -11.30 2.78
CA PHE A 68 1.31 -11.71 3.03
C PHE A 68 1.13 -13.22 3.21
N ALA A 69 2.09 -14.04 2.78
CA ALA A 69 1.96 -15.50 2.90
C ALA A 69 1.66 -15.97 4.34
N PRO A 70 2.31 -15.45 5.39
CA PRO A 70 2.01 -15.83 6.78
C PRO A 70 0.63 -15.38 7.27
N LEU A 71 0.03 -14.39 6.60
CA LEU A 71 -1.23 -13.76 6.99
C LEU A 71 -2.44 -14.36 6.25
N ARG A 72 -2.22 -15.10 5.18
CA ARG A 72 -3.21 -15.52 4.19
C ARG A 72 -4.48 -16.12 4.78
N THR A 73 -4.39 -16.93 5.82
CA THR A 73 -5.53 -17.65 6.41
C THR A 73 -6.11 -16.94 7.65
N LYS A 74 -5.52 -15.84 8.07
CA LYS A 74 -6.03 -15.03 9.17
C LYS A 74 -7.33 -14.32 8.77
N LYS A 75 -8.12 -13.96 9.75
CA LYS A 75 -9.32 -13.14 9.58
C LYS A 75 -8.90 -11.68 9.74
N LEU A 76 -8.73 -10.99 8.62
CA LEU A 76 -8.18 -9.63 8.56
C LEU A 76 -9.21 -8.65 8.00
N LYS A 77 -8.97 -7.38 8.28
CA LYS A 77 -9.61 -6.23 7.64
C LYS A 77 -8.56 -5.53 6.79
N ILE A 78 -8.76 -5.57 5.48
CA ILE A 78 -7.82 -5.06 4.47
C ILE A 78 -8.47 -3.89 3.76
N LEU A 79 -7.83 -2.74 3.75
CA LEU A 79 -8.26 -1.54 3.03
C LEU A 79 -7.30 -1.29 1.87
N GLU A 80 -7.84 -1.09 0.67
CA GLU A 80 -7.13 -0.58 -0.49
C GLU A 80 -7.68 0.79 -0.89
N ILE A 81 -6.80 1.75 -1.09
CA ILE A 81 -7.09 3.08 -1.57
C ILE A 81 -6.72 3.13 -3.05
N GLY A 82 -7.64 3.56 -3.91
CA GLY A 82 -7.52 3.44 -5.35
C GLY A 82 -7.94 2.05 -5.84
N ILE A 83 -9.18 1.96 -6.34
CA ILE A 83 -9.74 0.67 -6.82
C ILE A 83 -9.44 0.46 -8.30
N GLY A 84 -8.93 1.51 -8.95
CA GLY A 84 -8.58 1.47 -10.36
C GLY A 84 -9.80 1.49 -11.29
N GLY A 85 -9.53 1.20 -12.53
CA GLY A 85 -10.46 1.30 -13.65
C GLY A 85 -9.86 2.24 -14.69
N VAL A 86 -9.62 1.71 -15.89
CA VAL A 86 -9.03 2.46 -17.00
C VAL A 86 -10.08 2.59 -18.09
N GLU A 87 -10.30 3.79 -18.59
CA GLU A 87 -11.03 3.98 -19.85
C GLU A 87 -10.25 3.35 -21.01
N VAL A 88 -10.93 2.49 -21.77
CA VAL A 88 -10.32 1.83 -22.94
C VAL A 88 -9.90 2.91 -23.95
N GLY A 89 -8.62 3.05 -24.15
CA GLY A 89 -8.03 3.97 -25.13
C GLY A 89 -7.45 5.27 -24.57
N VAL A 90 -7.51 5.49 -23.24
CA VAL A 90 -6.88 6.64 -22.59
C VAL A 90 -5.76 6.13 -21.67
N SER A 91 -4.52 6.44 -22.03
CA SER A 91 -3.36 6.09 -21.18
C SER A 91 -3.37 6.93 -19.92
N GLY A 92 -3.58 6.28 -18.75
CA GLY A 92 -3.60 6.94 -17.45
C GLY A 92 -4.91 7.65 -17.10
N GLY A 93 -5.98 7.48 -17.89
CA GLY A 93 -7.30 8.01 -17.58
C GLY A 93 -8.05 7.17 -16.57
N TYR A 94 -8.72 7.82 -15.63
CA TYR A 94 -9.67 7.16 -14.72
C TYR A 94 -11.00 6.96 -15.46
N ALA A 95 -11.54 5.74 -15.42
CA ALA A 95 -12.86 5.50 -15.97
C ALA A 95 -13.94 5.98 -14.99
N ASP A 96 -14.80 6.89 -15.45
CA ASP A 96 -16.03 7.27 -14.74
C ASP A 96 -17.06 6.11 -14.70
N ASP A 97 -16.73 4.96 -15.30
CA ASP A 97 -17.56 3.79 -15.28
C ASP A 97 -17.55 3.11 -13.89
N PRO A 98 -18.69 3.05 -13.18
CA PRO A 98 -18.77 2.44 -11.86
C PRO A 98 -18.54 0.91 -11.88
N TYR A 99 -18.56 0.27 -13.03
CA TYR A 99 -18.31 -1.16 -13.21
C TYR A 99 -16.86 -1.49 -13.62
N SER A 100 -16.05 -0.48 -13.92
CA SER A 100 -14.63 -0.63 -14.24
C SER A 100 -13.79 -0.64 -12.97
N GLY A 101 -12.75 -1.46 -12.91
CA GLY A 101 -11.86 -1.57 -11.77
C GLY A 101 -12.23 -2.68 -10.79
N GLY A 102 -11.62 -2.67 -9.61
CA GLY A 102 -11.86 -3.63 -8.54
C GLY A 102 -11.23 -5.01 -8.75
N GLU A 103 -10.38 -5.19 -9.77
CA GLU A 103 -9.63 -6.42 -10.02
C GLU A 103 -8.78 -6.80 -8.82
N SER A 104 -8.08 -5.85 -8.23
CA SER A 104 -7.27 -6.02 -7.04
C SER A 104 -8.12 -6.43 -5.83
N LEU A 105 -9.27 -5.80 -5.59
CA LEU A 105 -10.17 -6.19 -4.49
C LEU A 105 -10.65 -7.63 -4.63
N ARG A 106 -11.01 -8.06 -5.87
CA ARG A 106 -11.41 -9.45 -6.15
C ARG A 106 -10.26 -10.42 -5.94
N MET A 107 -9.05 -10.02 -6.32
CA MET A 107 -7.83 -10.79 -6.10
C MET A 107 -7.54 -10.92 -4.59
N TRP A 108 -7.59 -9.84 -3.82
CA TRP A 108 -7.42 -9.89 -2.36
C TRP A 108 -8.47 -10.78 -1.70
N LYS A 109 -9.73 -10.67 -2.10
CA LYS A 109 -10.81 -11.54 -1.62
C LYS A 109 -10.53 -13.02 -1.88
N ASN A 110 -9.95 -13.37 -3.03
CA ASN A 110 -9.57 -14.73 -3.37
C ASN A 110 -8.35 -15.21 -2.57
N TYR A 111 -7.32 -14.36 -2.47
CA TYR A 111 -6.09 -14.70 -1.75
C TYR A 111 -6.32 -14.84 -0.23
N PHE A 112 -7.10 -13.96 0.38
CA PHE A 112 -7.43 -13.95 1.80
C PHE A 112 -8.85 -14.49 2.04
N PRO A 113 -9.03 -15.82 2.14
CA PRO A 113 -10.36 -16.44 2.12
C PRO A 113 -11.23 -16.09 3.36
N ASN A 114 -10.62 -15.64 4.45
CA ASN A 114 -11.29 -15.36 5.72
C ASN A 114 -11.42 -13.86 6.03
N SER A 115 -10.92 -13.00 5.15
CA SER A 115 -10.79 -11.57 5.41
C SER A 115 -11.92 -10.76 4.79
N MET A 116 -12.16 -9.58 5.35
CA MET A 116 -13.00 -8.53 4.80
C MET A 116 -12.12 -7.55 4.00
N ILE A 117 -12.54 -7.21 2.81
CA ILE A 117 -11.83 -6.30 1.91
C ILE A 117 -12.64 -5.01 1.83
N TYR A 118 -11.97 -3.91 2.03
CA TYR A 118 -12.51 -2.56 1.89
C TYR A 118 -11.79 -1.84 0.77
N GLY A 119 -12.50 -0.99 0.05
CA GLY A 119 -11.95 -0.13 -0.99
C GLY A 119 -12.36 1.32 -0.79
N ILE A 120 -11.48 2.24 -1.14
CA ILE A 120 -11.77 3.67 -1.27
C ILE A 120 -11.47 4.09 -2.71
N ASP A 121 -12.38 4.83 -3.31
CA ASP A 121 -12.14 5.50 -4.59
C ASP A 121 -12.86 6.84 -4.63
N ILE A 122 -12.31 7.80 -5.38
CA ILE A 122 -12.96 9.10 -5.57
C ILE A 122 -14.21 8.96 -6.44
N ILE A 123 -14.23 7.96 -7.32
CA ILE A 123 -15.39 7.61 -8.16
C ILE A 123 -16.23 6.60 -7.40
N ASP A 124 -17.55 6.68 -7.54
CA ASP A 124 -18.47 5.70 -6.97
C ASP A 124 -18.29 4.34 -7.65
N LYS A 125 -17.72 3.39 -6.93
CA LYS A 125 -17.50 2.00 -7.31
C LYS A 125 -18.32 1.02 -6.48
N THR A 126 -19.35 1.50 -5.75
CA THR A 126 -20.19 0.65 -4.89
C THR A 126 -20.89 -0.47 -5.66
N ALA A 127 -21.08 -0.33 -6.98
CA ALA A 127 -21.58 -1.39 -7.86
C ALA A 127 -20.69 -2.66 -7.87
N LEU A 128 -19.42 -2.56 -7.45
CA LEU A 128 -18.48 -3.69 -7.37
C LEU A 128 -18.49 -4.39 -6.01
N GLU A 129 -19.33 -3.96 -5.07
CA GLU A 129 -19.46 -4.60 -3.76
C GLU A 129 -19.93 -6.06 -3.86
N SER A 130 -19.54 -6.87 -2.90
CA SER A 130 -19.97 -8.27 -2.79
C SER A 130 -19.92 -8.73 -1.32
N ASP A 131 -20.17 -10.02 -1.06
CA ASP A 131 -20.26 -10.59 0.30
C ASP A 131 -19.09 -10.21 1.25
N ARG A 132 -17.86 -10.08 0.70
CA ARG A 132 -16.67 -9.71 1.50
C ARG A 132 -15.91 -8.50 0.92
N ILE A 133 -16.57 -7.72 0.08
CA ILE A 133 -16.03 -6.46 -0.46
C ILE A 133 -17.01 -5.34 -0.13
N LYS A 134 -16.49 -4.28 0.51
CA LYS A 134 -17.20 -3.03 0.79
C LYS A 134 -16.41 -1.86 0.25
N ILE A 135 -17.08 -0.88 -0.34
CA ILE A 135 -16.47 0.25 -1.02
C ILE A 135 -17.00 1.55 -0.47
N PHE A 136 -16.13 2.52 -0.28
CA PHE A 136 -16.45 3.87 0.17
C PHE A 136 -16.04 4.86 -0.92
N GLN A 137 -16.96 5.75 -1.29
CA GLN A 137 -16.68 6.84 -2.22
C GLN A 137 -16.17 8.05 -1.46
N GLY A 138 -14.99 8.54 -1.81
CA GLY A 138 -14.40 9.75 -1.27
C GLY A 138 -12.91 9.89 -1.59
N SER A 139 -12.36 11.06 -1.26
CA SER A 139 -10.96 11.37 -1.50
C SER A 139 -10.07 10.87 -0.36
N GLN A 140 -8.91 10.28 -0.71
CA GLN A 140 -7.87 9.97 0.28
C GLN A 140 -7.26 11.22 0.93
N ASP A 141 -7.44 12.39 0.32
CA ASP A 141 -7.00 13.68 0.84
C ASP A 141 -7.97 14.27 1.90
N ASP A 142 -9.17 13.71 2.03
CA ASP A 142 -10.16 14.14 3.02
C ASP A 142 -10.01 13.37 4.34
N GLU A 143 -9.38 14.00 5.33
CA GLU A 143 -9.19 13.42 6.67
C GLU A 143 -10.49 13.07 7.37
N VAL A 144 -11.53 13.89 7.20
CA VAL A 144 -12.85 13.65 7.82
C VAL A 144 -13.50 12.41 7.21
N PHE A 145 -13.38 12.26 5.90
CA PHE A 145 -13.84 11.06 5.21
C PHE A 145 -13.08 9.81 5.66
N LEU A 146 -11.75 9.85 5.72
CA LEU A 146 -10.93 8.71 6.16
C LEU A 146 -11.30 8.28 7.59
N LYS A 147 -11.50 9.21 8.51
CA LYS A 147 -11.96 8.92 9.88
C LYS A 147 -13.33 8.25 9.89
N LYS A 148 -14.28 8.69 9.05
CA LYS A 148 -15.58 8.03 8.91
C LYS A 148 -15.47 6.60 8.36
N VAL A 149 -14.53 6.34 7.46
CA VAL A 149 -14.26 4.98 6.98
C VAL A 149 -13.79 4.10 8.15
N VAL A 150 -12.86 4.60 8.97
CA VAL A 150 -12.38 3.88 10.16
C VAL A 150 -13.47 3.64 11.19
N GLU A 151 -14.35 4.61 11.42
CA GLU A 151 -15.52 4.43 12.29
C GLU A 151 -16.40 3.24 11.85
N GLN A 152 -16.56 3.05 10.53
CA GLN A 152 -17.38 1.96 9.98
C GLN A 152 -16.64 0.62 9.92
N THR A 153 -15.35 0.63 9.62
CA THR A 153 -14.55 -0.60 9.50
C THR A 153 -14.00 -1.07 10.86
N GLY A 154 -13.80 -0.15 11.81
CA GLY A 154 -12.94 -0.32 12.97
C GLY A 154 -11.48 -0.40 12.55
N LYS A 155 -10.57 -0.67 13.49
CA LYS A 155 -9.13 -0.79 13.19
C LYS A 155 -8.87 -1.82 12.10
N LEU A 156 -7.88 -1.54 11.28
CA LEU A 156 -7.49 -2.29 10.09
C LEU A 156 -6.24 -3.14 10.37
N ASP A 157 -6.02 -4.17 9.59
CA ASP A 157 -4.84 -5.04 9.70
C ASP A 157 -3.85 -4.80 8.55
N ILE A 158 -4.37 -4.45 7.38
CA ILE A 158 -3.57 -4.12 6.19
C ILE A 158 -4.19 -2.89 5.53
N ILE A 159 -3.35 -1.92 5.18
CA ILE A 159 -3.73 -0.77 4.36
C ILE A 159 -2.79 -0.73 3.16
N ILE A 160 -3.37 -0.61 1.96
CA ILE A 160 -2.64 -0.48 0.69
C ILE A 160 -3.01 0.87 0.09
N ASP A 161 -2.05 1.76 0.01
CA ASP A 161 -2.20 3.07 -0.64
C ASP A 161 -1.69 2.97 -2.08
N ASP A 162 -2.64 2.80 -2.99
CA ASP A 162 -2.49 2.73 -4.44
C ASP A 162 -3.41 3.78 -5.11
N GLY A 163 -3.57 4.91 -4.43
CA GLY A 163 -4.55 5.93 -4.77
C GLY A 163 -4.04 6.96 -5.78
N SER A 164 -4.04 8.22 -5.37
CA SER A 164 -3.70 9.35 -6.26
C SER A 164 -2.22 9.48 -6.60
N HIS A 165 -1.34 8.87 -5.84
CA HIS A 165 0.13 8.98 -5.89
C HIS A 165 0.68 10.42 -5.77
N HIS A 166 -0.16 11.39 -5.38
CA HIS A 166 0.30 12.73 -5.02
C HIS A 166 1.08 12.66 -3.70
N ASN A 167 2.27 13.24 -3.67
CA ASN A 167 3.18 13.11 -2.54
C ASN A 167 2.56 13.60 -1.23
N ASP A 168 1.86 14.72 -1.24
CA ASP A 168 1.18 15.30 -0.07
C ASP A 168 -0.04 14.47 0.36
N HIS A 169 -0.84 13.96 -0.59
CA HIS A 169 -1.98 13.10 -0.29
C HIS A 169 -1.52 11.81 0.41
N VAL A 170 -0.51 11.13 -0.13
CA VAL A 170 0.03 9.89 0.44
C VAL A 170 0.57 10.12 1.85
N ILE A 171 1.33 11.21 2.07
CA ILE A 171 1.84 11.57 3.41
C ILE A 171 0.67 11.83 4.38
N LYS A 172 -0.33 12.57 3.96
CA LYS A 172 -1.51 12.89 4.77
C LYS A 172 -2.32 11.64 5.10
N THR A 173 -2.60 10.82 4.11
CA THR A 173 -3.32 9.54 4.28
C THR A 173 -2.59 8.64 5.27
N PHE A 174 -1.27 8.50 5.14
CA PHE A 174 -0.45 7.73 6.07
C PHE A 174 -0.57 8.26 7.51
N LYS A 175 -0.45 9.58 7.70
CA LYS A 175 -0.57 10.19 9.03
C LYS A 175 -1.92 9.91 9.69
N VAL A 176 -3.00 9.89 8.90
CA VAL A 176 -4.36 9.63 9.40
C VAL A 176 -4.58 8.15 9.67
N LEU A 177 -4.18 7.27 8.74
CA LEU A 177 -4.59 5.86 8.78
C LEU A 177 -3.59 4.93 9.47
N PHE A 178 -2.30 5.27 9.55
CA PHE A 178 -1.31 4.44 10.24
C PHE A 178 -1.65 4.25 11.74
N PRO A 179 -2.13 5.29 12.47
CA PRO A 179 -2.61 5.11 13.85
C PRO A 179 -3.78 4.12 13.97
N GLU A 180 -4.57 3.96 12.93
CA GLU A 180 -5.75 3.12 12.89
C GLU A 180 -5.48 1.65 12.49
N LEU A 181 -4.22 1.30 12.26
CA LEU A 181 -3.82 -0.10 12.16
C LEU A 181 -3.83 -0.78 13.54
N ASN A 182 -4.15 -2.06 13.54
CA ASN A 182 -3.87 -2.94 14.68
C ASN A 182 -2.36 -3.16 14.84
N ASP A 183 -1.91 -3.50 16.04
CA ASP A 183 -0.54 -3.95 16.25
C ASP A 183 -0.28 -5.24 15.47
N GLY A 184 0.86 -5.32 14.80
CA GLY A 184 1.17 -6.35 13.81
C GLY A 184 0.57 -6.08 12.42
N GLY A 185 -0.11 -4.96 12.23
CA GLY A 185 -0.62 -4.51 10.95
C GLY A 185 0.46 -3.96 10.03
N ILE A 186 0.12 -3.85 8.74
CA ILE A 186 1.05 -3.42 7.69
C ILE A 186 0.41 -2.30 6.89
N TYR A 187 1.14 -1.18 6.71
CA TYR A 187 0.81 -0.12 5.76
C TYR A 187 1.71 -0.25 4.53
N ILE A 188 1.12 -0.26 3.35
CA ILE A 188 1.83 -0.39 2.09
C ILE A 188 1.59 0.86 1.25
N ILE A 189 2.64 1.38 0.63
CA ILE A 189 2.59 2.47 -0.32
C ILE A 189 3.07 1.95 -1.67
N GLU A 190 2.28 2.14 -2.73
CA GLU A 190 2.65 1.83 -4.11
C GLU A 190 3.07 3.08 -4.87
N ASP A 191 3.70 2.88 -6.00
CA ASP A 191 4.09 3.88 -7.01
C ASP A 191 4.83 5.12 -6.47
N THR A 192 5.75 4.87 -5.53
CA THR A 192 6.60 5.90 -4.91
C THR A 192 7.52 6.64 -5.89
N HIS A 193 7.58 6.20 -7.16
CA HIS A 193 8.36 6.86 -8.21
C HIS A 193 7.89 8.28 -8.52
N THR A 194 6.65 8.61 -8.22
CA THR A 194 6.11 9.97 -8.38
C THR A 194 6.86 11.00 -7.53
N SER A 195 7.58 10.57 -6.49
CA SER A 195 8.49 11.43 -5.73
C SER A 195 9.63 12.01 -6.56
N TYR A 196 9.99 11.38 -7.68
CA TYR A 196 11.11 11.76 -8.55
C TYR A 196 10.65 12.44 -9.84
N ILE A 197 9.35 12.61 -10.03
CA ILE A 197 8.77 13.31 -11.15
C ILE A 197 8.73 14.80 -10.80
N PRO A 198 9.41 15.67 -11.56
CA PRO A 198 9.46 17.10 -11.25
C PRO A 198 8.06 17.70 -11.21
N SER A 199 7.81 18.50 -10.17
CA SER A 199 6.55 19.22 -10.04
C SER A 199 6.38 20.26 -11.18
N TYR A 200 5.14 20.71 -11.37
CA TYR A 200 4.78 21.75 -12.34
C TYR A 200 5.70 22.98 -12.24
N GLU A 201 5.97 23.46 -11.04
CA GLU A 201 6.84 24.62 -10.80
C GLU A 201 8.29 24.42 -11.29
N ASN A 202 8.75 23.18 -11.34
CA ASN A 202 10.09 22.84 -11.80
C ASN A 202 10.13 22.49 -13.29
N TRP A 203 8.99 22.29 -13.94
CA TRP A 203 8.93 21.88 -15.35
C TRP A 203 9.54 22.92 -16.29
N SER A 204 9.28 24.19 -16.05
CA SER A 204 9.83 25.29 -16.83
C SER A 204 11.38 25.35 -16.87
N LYS A 205 12.04 24.63 -15.96
CA LYS A 205 13.50 24.46 -15.95
C LYS A 205 14.02 23.46 -17.00
N PHE A 206 13.10 22.64 -17.54
CA PHE A 206 13.45 21.53 -18.46
C PHE A 206 12.94 21.75 -19.86
N SER A 207 11.86 22.47 -20.03
CA SER A 207 11.16 22.57 -21.29
C SER A 207 10.71 24.01 -21.50
N ASP A 208 10.93 24.52 -22.71
CA ASP A 208 10.36 25.77 -23.19
C ASP A 208 8.84 25.63 -23.45
N ASP A 209 8.29 24.42 -23.35
CA ASP A 209 6.88 24.15 -23.45
C ASP A 209 6.19 24.57 -22.16
N ASN A 210 5.32 25.57 -22.27
CA ASN A 210 4.56 26.13 -21.13
C ASN A 210 3.42 25.24 -20.65
N GLN A 211 3.26 24.04 -21.19
CA GLN A 211 2.23 23.07 -20.83
C GLN A 211 2.89 21.82 -20.22
N PRO A 212 3.10 21.77 -18.91
CA PRO A 212 3.62 20.57 -18.27
C PRO A 212 2.60 19.42 -18.43
N PRO A 213 3.06 18.19 -18.62
CA PRO A 213 2.19 17.04 -18.69
C PRO A 213 1.46 16.81 -17.36
N GLU A 214 0.27 16.22 -17.40
CA GLU A 214 -0.55 15.94 -16.20
C GLU A 214 0.22 15.20 -15.08
N TRP A 215 1.13 14.29 -15.47
CA TRP A 215 1.94 13.56 -14.51
C TRP A 215 2.93 14.44 -13.70
N SER A 216 3.16 15.69 -14.07
CA SER A 216 3.98 16.64 -13.30
C SER A 216 3.25 17.22 -12.08
N GLN A 217 1.96 16.95 -11.92
CA GLN A 217 1.18 17.42 -10.79
C GLN A 217 1.38 16.63 -9.48
N TYR A 218 2.05 15.49 -9.50
CA TYR A 218 2.23 14.63 -8.32
C TYR A 218 3.07 15.22 -7.17
N GLY A 219 3.64 16.41 -7.34
CA GLY A 219 4.38 17.09 -6.28
C GLY A 219 5.76 16.49 -5.98
N GLY A 220 6.34 15.78 -6.95
CA GLY A 220 7.69 15.25 -6.82
C GLY A 220 8.77 16.32 -7.03
N SER A 221 10.03 15.97 -6.81
CA SER A 221 11.16 16.89 -6.84
C SER A 221 12.37 16.25 -7.51
N LEU A 222 13.22 17.11 -8.10
CA LEU A 222 14.57 16.74 -8.54
C LEU A 222 15.58 16.75 -7.41
N ASP A 223 15.27 17.45 -6.32
CA ASP A 223 16.05 17.35 -5.10
C ASP A 223 15.71 16.05 -4.39
N LEU A 224 16.65 15.13 -4.35
CA LEU A 224 16.51 13.84 -3.70
C LEU A 224 16.33 13.94 -2.17
N TYR A 225 16.53 15.13 -1.61
CA TYR A 225 16.37 15.43 -0.18
C TYR A 225 15.20 16.36 0.12
N ASP A 226 14.37 16.68 -0.89
CA ASP A 226 13.19 17.52 -0.69
C ASP A 226 12.23 16.88 0.32
N PRO A 227 12.01 17.50 1.48
CA PRO A 227 11.20 16.92 2.56
C PRO A 227 9.71 16.82 2.22
N LYS A 228 9.25 17.46 1.14
CA LYS A 228 7.86 17.44 0.68
C LYS A 228 7.51 16.17 -0.07
N THR A 229 8.52 15.41 -0.56
CA THR A 229 8.27 14.17 -1.27
C THR A 229 7.96 13.01 -0.31
N MET A 230 7.03 12.12 -0.69
CA MET A 230 6.70 10.95 0.12
C MET A 230 7.93 10.07 0.36
N MET A 231 8.80 9.92 -0.64
CA MET A 231 10.02 9.11 -0.48
C MET A 231 10.93 9.66 0.63
N ASN A 232 11.10 10.98 0.72
CA ASN A 232 11.90 11.56 1.80
C ASN A 232 11.17 11.54 3.14
N PHE A 233 9.87 11.70 3.15
CA PHE A 233 9.09 11.50 4.37
C PHE A 233 9.30 10.09 4.93
N PHE A 234 9.12 9.05 4.12
CA PHE A 234 9.27 7.66 4.57
C PHE A 234 10.72 7.27 4.89
N LYS A 235 11.73 7.82 4.18
CA LYS A 235 13.14 7.63 4.55
C LYS A 235 13.45 8.15 5.97
N ARG A 236 12.86 9.26 6.36
CA ARG A 236 13.03 9.85 7.69
C ARG A 236 12.41 9.01 8.80
N LEU A 237 11.38 8.21 8.48
CA LEU A 237 10.80 7.27 9.44
C LEU A 237 11.73 6.10 9.79
N VAL A 238 12.81 5.88 9.03
CA VAL A 238 13.81 4.85 9.36
C VAL A 238 14.48 5.15 10.69
N ASP A 239 14.71 6.42 11.00
CA ASP A 239 15.31 6.82 12.27
C ASP A 239 14.41 6.48 13.47
N CYS A 240 13.09 6.43 13.27
CA CYS A 240 12.13 6.03 14.31
C CYS A 240 12.38 4.62 14.85
N LEU A 241 12.94 3.71 14.03
CA LEU A 241 13.28 2.34 14.45
C LEU A 241 14.29 2.32 15.59
N SER A 242 15.19 3.31 15.60
CA SER A 242 16.31 3.38 16.55
C SER A 242 16.22 4.60 17.48
N HIS A 243 15.01 5.14 17.69
CA HIS A 243 14.85 6.37 18.49
C HIS A 243 15.43 6.25 19.92
N GLN A 244 15.55 5.05 20.45
CA GLN A 244 16.15 4.78 21.77
C GLN A 244 17.67 5.01 21.77
N GLU A 245 18.31 4.97 20.60
CA GLU A 245 19.76 5.15 20.46
C GLU A 245 20.15 6.61 20.16
N PHE A 246 19.18 7.56 20.14
CA PHE A 246 19.48 8.94 19.88
C PHE A 246 20.31 9.57 21.02
N PHE A 247 21.45 10.13 20.67
CA PHE A 247 22.32 10.82 21.61
C PHE A 247 21.79 12.23 21.90
N ASN A 248 20.56 12.31 22.40
CA ASN A 248 19.85 13.56 22.68
C ASN A 248 18.97 13.42 23.92
N PRO A 249 19.46 13.78 25.10
CA PRO A 249 18.72 13.68 26.36
C PRO A 249 17.38 14.42 26.38
N GLY A 250 17.20 15.42 25.51
CA GLY A 250 15.96 16.19 25.39
C GLY A 250 14.97 15.63 24.38
N TYR A 251 15.29 14.51 23.69
CA TYR A 251 14.42 13.95 22.69
C TYR A 251 13.14 13.36 23.30
N LEU A 252 12.00 13.78 22.77
CA LEU A 252 10.69 13.25 23.15
C LEU A 252 10.15 12.37 22.03
N PRO A 253 10.10 11.04 22.21
CA PRO A 253 9.62 10.13 21.19
C PRO A 253 8.18 10.44 20.77
N ASN A 254 7.97 10.58 19.46
CA ASN A 254 6.66 10.81 18.87
C ASN A 254 5.89 9.48 18.65
N TYR A 255 4.72 9.55 18.03
CA TYR A 255 3.89 8.38 17.76
C TYR A 255 4.61 7.35 16.88
N PHE A 256 5.28 7.78 15.81
CA PHE A 256 5.96 6.89 14.88
C PHE A 256 7.13 6.16 15.52
N ASP A 257 7.92 6.87 16.35
CA ASP A 257 9.01 6.27 17.12
C ASP A 257 8.52 5.07 17.95
N LYS A 258 7.36 5.21 18.57
CA LYS A 258 6.80 4.20 19.46
C LYS A 258 6.11 3.06 18.73
N HIS A 259 5.72 3.25 17.47
CA HIS A 259 4.83 2.32 16.81
C HIS A 259 5.33 1.75 15.47
N ILE A 260 6.48 2.15 14.96
CA ILE A 260 7.08 1.54 13.78
C ILE A 260 8.07 0.44 14.21
N LEU A 261 7.83 -0.80 13.75
CA LEU A 261 8.69 -1.95 14.03
C LEU A 261 9.62 -2.31 12.89
N GLY A 262 9.32 -1.88 11.67
CA GLY A 262 10.14 -2.20 10.52
C GLY A 262 9.63 -1.49 9.28
N ILE A 263 10.57 -1.16 8.38
CA ILE A 263 10.27 -0.54 7.09
C ILE A 263 11.06 -1.27 6.02
N HIS A 264 10.37 -1.75 4.98
CA HIS A 264 10.99 -2.40 3.83
C HIS A 264 10.79 -1.52 2.60
N PHE A 265 11.87 -1.01 2.06
CA PHE A 265 11.87 -0.25 0.81
C PHE A 265 12.17 -1.16 -0.36
N TYR A 266 11.29 -1.15 -1.35
CA TYR A 266 11.46 -1.79 -2.64
C TYR A 266 11.37 -0.73 -3.76
N ARG A 267 11.65 -1.13 -4.99
CA ARG A 267 11.39 -0.26 -6.14
C ARG A 267 9.89 0.01 -6.24
N ASN A 268 9.48 1.27 -6.11
CA ASN A 268 8.10 1.75 -6.19
C ASN A 268 7.14 1.18 -5.13
N GLN A 269 7.67 0.65 -4.02
CA GLN A 269 6.81 0.07 -2.98
C GLN A 269 7.49 0.10 -1.62
N ILE A 270 6.75 0.48 -0.58
CA ILE A 270 7.21 0.52 0.80
C ILE A 270 6.23 -0.25 1.67
N PHE A 271 6.76 -1.08 2.59
CA PHE A 271 5.98 -1.77 3.62
C PHE A 271 6.41 -1.26 4.99
N ILE A 272 5.46 -0.83 5.81
CA ILE A 272 5.69 -0.30 7.16
C ILE A 272 4.90 -1.14 8.15
N TYR A 273 5.59 -1.74 9.11
CA TYR A 273 5.01 -2.61 10.12
C TYR A 273 4.72 -1.84 11.38
N LYS A 274 3.49 -1.95 11.86
CA LYS A 274 3.06 -1.35 13.13
C LYS A 274 3.16 -2.33 14.28
N GLY A 275 3.54 -1.80 15.42
CA GLY A 275 3.53 -2.51 16.71
C GLY A 275 4.04 -1.62 17.81
N ASN A 276 4.56 -2.20 18.86
CA ASN A 276 5.09 -1.49 20.01
C ASN A 276 6.62 -1.53 19.99
N ASN A 277 7.25 -0.43 19.61
CA ASN A 277 8.71 -0.28 19.53
C ASN A 277 9.26 0.06 20.94
N THR A 278 9.51 -0.98 21.72
CA THR A 278 9.97 -0.87 23.12
C THR A 278 11.32 -1.53 23.35
N GLU A 279 12.05 -1.87 22.29
CA GLU A 279 13.39 -2.42 22.45
C GLU A 279 14.30 -1.39 23.13
N PRO A 280 15.03 -1.78 24.20
CA PRO A 280 15.95 -0.86 24.86
C PRO A 280 17.15 -0.56 23.96
N GLY A 281 17.69 0.64 24.06
CA GLY A 281 18.93 1.01 23.38
C GLY A 281 20.11 0.16 23.88
N ASN A 282 21.13 -0.01 23.01
CA ASN A 282 22.34 -0.77 23.35
C ASN A 282 23.30 0.02 24.23
N VAL A 283 23.54 1.28 23.87
CA VAL A 283 24.49 2.19 24.52
C VAL A 283 23.75 3.29 25.26
N MET A 284 22.52 3.55 24.84
CA MET A 284 21.68 4.62 25.37
C MET A 284 20.58 4.06 26.28
N GLU A 285 20.19 4.85 27.23
CA GLU A 285 18.99 4.65 28.06
C GLU A 285 18.27 5.99 28.21
N ASN A 286 17.01 6.03 27.79
CA ASN A 286 16.22 7.27 27.74
C ASN A 286 16.95 8.40 26.97
N ASN A 287 17.56 8.09 25.85
CA ASN A 287 18.34 8.98 25.01
C ASN A 287 19.54 9.65 25.72
N THR A 288 20.02 9.03 26.78
CA THR A 288 21.23 9.43 27.53
C THR A 288 22.19 8.25 27.56
N LEU A 289 23.49 8.51 27.49
CA LEU A 289 24.49 7.45 27.63
C LEU A 289 24.29 6.71 28.95
N ARG A 290 24.35 5.39 28.89
CA ARG A 290 24.38 4.57 30.10
C ARG A 290 25.60 4.90 30.97
N PRO A 291 25.50 4.80 32.29
CA PRO A 291 26.58 5.21 33.20
C PRO A 291 27.94 4.58 32.88
N GLU A 292 27.95 3.33 32.44
CA GLU A 292 29.18 2.61 32.10
C GLU A 292 29.94 3.22 30.90
N PHE A 293 29.22 3.91 30.00
CA PHE A 293 29.85 4.59 28.85
C PHE A 293 30.16 6.08 29.15
N LEU A 294 29.49 6.67 30.11
CA LEU A 294 29.76 8.08 30.52
C LEU A 294 31.16 8.25 31.12
N GLU A 295 31.64 7.22 31.83
CA GLU A 295 32.99 7.24 32.42
C GLU A 295 34.09 7.24 31.36
N GLU A 296 33.85 6.64 30.17
CA GLU A 296 34.81 6.58 29.06
C GLU A 296 34.85 7.87 28.25
N ILE A 297 33.71 8.54 28.03
CA ILE A 297 33.58 9.66 27.08
C ILE A 297 33.70 11.02 27.78
N GLY A 298 33.28 11.10 29.03
CA GLY A 298 33.17 12.35 29.80
C GLY A 298 31.96 13.21 29.42
N ILE A 299 31.23 13.69 30.42
CA ILE A 299 29.93 14.38 30.29
C ILE A 299 30.06 15.68 29.46
N ASP A 300 31.17 16.37 29.53
CA ASP A 300 31.38 17.66 28.81
C ASP A 300 31.48 17.52 27.30
N ALA A 301 31.62 16.31 26.75
CA ALA A 301 31.70 16.08 25.32
C ALA A 301 30.31 16.13 24.63
N ILE A 302 29.24 15.84 25.37
CA ILE A 302 27.87 15.72 24.82
C ILE A 302 27.30 17.08 24.43
N ASP A 303 27.46 18.09 25.29
CA ASP A 303 26.94 19.44 25.06
C ASP A 303 27.64 20.17 23.88
N LYS A 304 28.81 19.66 23.47
CA LYS A 304 29.59 20.22 22.35
C LYS A 304 29.17 19.69 20.97
N LEU A 305 28.41 18.62 20.90
CA LEU A 305 28.09 17.99 19.61
C LEU A 305 27.02 18.74 18.82
N GLY A 306 26.18 19.56 19.42
CA GLY A 306 25.22 20.43 18.75
C GLY A 306 24.28 19.68 17.79
N LEU A 307 23.91 18.45 18.12
CA LEU A 307 23.12 17.59 17.26
C LEU A 307 21.68 18.11 17.15
N SER A 308 21.25 18.39 15.92
CA SER A 308 19.84 18.65 15.61
C SER A 308 19.26 17.44 14.89
N PHE A 309 18.20 16.86 15.43
CA PHE A 309 17.46 15.78 14.77
C PHE A 309 16.27 16.35 14.00
N PRO A 310 15.98 15.83 12.79
CA PRO A 310 14.79 16.24 12.07
C PRO A 310 13.54 15.83 12.86
N ILE A 311 12.78 16.81 13.30
CA ILE A 311 11.49 16.58 13.96
C ILE A 311 10.50 16.18 12.88
N ILE A 312 9.95 14.98 12.98
CA ILE A 312 8.77 14.58 12.22
C ILE A 312 7.56 14.94 13.08
N ASP A 313 6.64 15.73 12.52
CA ASP A 313 5.44 16.12 13.24
C ASP A 313 4.67 14.90 13.72
N ASP A 314 4.32 14.89 14.99
CA ASP A 314 3.51 13.84 15.60
C ASP A 314 2.10 13.88 15.02
N PRO A 315 1.62 12.81 14.36
CA PRO A 315 0.31 12.79 13.71
C PRO A 315 -0.87 12.83 14.69
N THR A 316 -0.59 12.70 15.99
CA THR A 316 -1.61 12.71 17.04
C THR A 316 -1.76 14.09 17.69
N LYS A 317 -0.96 15.07 17.27
CA LYS A 317 -1.03 16.46 17.70
C LYS A 317 -1.44 17.36 16.54
#